data_e202e04f6f15bab35f32ef01e190dc7b
#
_entry.id   e202e04f6f15bab35f32ef01e190dc7b
#
_cell.length_a   1.000
_cell.length_b   1.000
_cell.length_c   1.000
_cell.angle_alpha   90.00
_cell.angle_beta   90.00
_cell.angle_gamma   90.00
#
_symmetry.space_group_name_H-M   'P 1'
#
loop_
_entity.id
_entity.type
_entity.pdbx_description
1 polymer ?
#
loop_
_entity_poly.entity_id
_entity_poly.type
_entity_poly.pdbx_seq_one_letter_code
_entity_poly.pdbx_strand_id
1 'polypeptide(L)'
;MEERQKDILKLLYEKGRVSVADLARTLYVSEMTVRRDLAEMEKGGYCKRYRGGAVLKPRDGEMPVSERYFMNTEEKKELASRASQFLADGQTLFLDSSSTCGYLLPYIARHKGIALVTNSVKTLLSAAEAHIPCVLVGGEYYEQDMCLVGSLAEESVRALNVDLAFFTTAAYDEKTGVISDFDLRQTSIRKLVLHNAAKSVFLFESYKLGKRMLHTLCRKEDATAVLICKGDTQ
;
A
#
# COMPACT_ATOMS: atom_id res chain seq x y z
N MET A 1 15.08 1.64 -10.15
CA MET A 1 15.33 0.22 -9.80
C MET A 1 14.88 -0.64 -10.96
N GLU A 2 15.76 -1.50 -11.49
CA GLU A 2 15.45 -2.42 -12.59
C GLU A 2 14.46 -3.52 -12.14
N GLU A 3 13.76 -4.17 -13.10
CA GLU A 3 12.75 -5.19 -12.79
C GLU A 3 13.34 -6.34 -11.95
N ARG A 4 14.51 -6.83 -12.35
CA ARG A 4 15.23 -7.87 -11.59
C ARG A 4 15.57 -7.46 -10.15
N GLN A 5 15.92 -6.20 -9.91
CA GLN A 5 16.16 -5.68 -8.56
C GLN A 5 14.88 -5.66 -7.71
N LYS A 6 13.72 -5.45 -8.34
CA LYS A 6 12.42 -5.56 -7.68
C LYS A 6 12.14 -7.00 -7.24
N ASP A 7 12.46 -7.98 -8.09
CA ASP A 7 12.33 -9.40 -7.75
C ASP A 7 13.25 -9.80 -6.61
N ILE A 8 14.50 -9.31 -6.61
CA ILE A 8 15.44 -9.52 -5.50
C ILE A 8 14.89 -8.90 -4.20
N LEU A 9 14.34 -7.70 -4.27
CA LEU A 9 13.78 -7.02 -3.12
C LEU A 9 12.56 -7.78 -2.55
N LYS A 10 11.69 -8.29 -3.41
CA LYS A 10 10.57 -9.15 -3.04
C LYS A 10 11.04 -10.37 -2.27
N LEU A 11 12.03 -11.10 -2.80
CA LEU A 11 12.61 -12.27 -2.14
C LEU A 11 13.29 -11.93 -0.80
N LEU A 12 13.91 -10.75 -0.70
CA LEU A 12 14.47 -10.25 0.56
C LEU A 12 13.39 -10.01 1.61
N TYR A 13 12.23 -9.47 1.21
CA TYR A 13 11.11 -9.26 2.12
C TYR A 13 10.46 -10.57 2.58
N GLU A 14 10.29 -11.52 1.67
CA GLU A 14 9.68 -12.82 1.99
C GLU A 14 10.56 -13.65 2.94
N LYS A 15 11.89 -13.63 2.73
CA LYS A 15 12.82 -14.51 3.42
C LYS A 15 13.68 -13.84 4.50
N GLY A 16 13.65 -12.51 4.60
CA GLY A 16 14.51 -11.70 5.46
C GLY A 16 15.98 -11.67 5.05
N ARG A 17 16.46 -12.74 4.38
CA ARG A 17 17.81 -12.88 3.84
C ARG A 17 17.81 -13.74 2.57
N VAL A 18 18.75 -13.46 1.67
CA VAL A 18 18.93 -14.23 0.43
C VAL A 18 20.40 -14.50 0.16
N SER A 19 20.69 -15.64 -0.47
CA SER A 19 22.05 -15.95 -0.94
C SER A 19 22.21 -15.56 -2.41
N VAL A 20 23.44 -15.22 -2.83
CA VAL A 20 23.78 -14.96 -4.24
C VAL A 20 23.46 -16.17 -5.12
N ALA A 21 23.78 -17.37 -4.63
CA ALA A 21 23.56 -18.61 -5.37
C ALA A 21 22.06 -18.90 -5.59
N ASP A 22 21.23 -18.69 -4.56
CA ASP A 22 19.79 -18.90 -4.68
C ASP A 22 19.16 -17.85 -5.62
N LEU A 23 19.55 -16.59 -5.50
CA LEU A 23 19.09 -15.54 -6.40
C LEU A 23 19.48 -15.82 -7.85
N ALA A 24 20.73 -16.24 -8.11
CA ALA A 24 21.21 -16.58 -9.45
C ALA A 24 20.37 -17.70 -10.07
N ARG A 25 20.05 -18.73 -9.29
CA ARG A 25 19.22 -19.86 -9.69
C ARG A 25 17.76 -19.44 -9.94
N THR A 26 17.17 -18.69 -9.01
CA THR A 26 15.75 -18.28 -9.09
C THR A 26 15.50 -17.30 -10.22
N LEU A 27 16.45 -16.40 -10.48
CA LEU A 27 16.32 -15.35 -11.50
C LEU A 27 16.97 -15.72 -12.86
N TYR A 28 17.51 -16.92 -12.96
CA TYR A 28 18.17 -17.43 -14.18
C TYR A 28 19.28 -16.52 -14.70
N VAL A 29 20.11 -15.94 -13.82
CA VAL A 29 21.22 -15.06 -14.14
C VAL A 29 22.54 -15.53 -13.50
N SER A 30 23.67 -14.97 -13.93
CA SER A 30 24.97 -15.28 -13.31
C SER A 30 25.07 -14.69 -11.89
N GLU A 31 25.85 -15.36 -11.02
CA GLU A 31 26.17 -14.79 -9.69
C GLU A 31 26.83 -13.42 -9.79
N MET A 32 27.61 -13.15 -10.84
CA MET A 32 28.22 -11.84 -11.05
C MET A 32 27.17 -10.75 -11.26
N THR A 33 26.11 -11.06 -12.04
CA THR A 33 24.97 -10.16 -12.24
C THR A 33 24.26 -9.88 -10.92
N VAL A 34 23.97 -10.92 -10.13
CA VAL A 34 23.36 -10.77 -8.81
C VAL A 34 24.22 -9.92 -7.88
N ARG A 35 25.53 -10.13 -7.85
CA ARG A 35 26.46 -9.34 -7.02
C ARG A 35 26.46 -7.86 -7.38
N ARG A 36 26.35 -7.54 -8.69
CA ARG A 36 26.24 -6.17 -9.16
C ARG A 36 24.91 -5.55 -8.72
N ASP A 37 23.80 -6.25 -8.93
CA ASP A 37 22.47 -5.78 -8.50
C ASP A 37 22.43 -5.51 -6.99
N LEU A 38 22.91 -6.46 -6.18
CA LEU A 38 22.97 -6.30 -4.72
C LEU A 38 23.89 -5.13 -4.30
N ALA A 39 24.96 -4.86 -5.05
CA ALA A 39 25.82 -3.71 -4.77
C ALA A 39 25.12 -2.37 -5.04
N GLU A 40 24.35 -2.29 -6.11
CA GLU A 40 23.54 -1.10 -6.44
C GLU A 40 22.40 -0.93 -5.42
N MET A 41 21.71 -2.03 -5.06
CA MET A 41 20.65 -2.02 -4.05
C MET A 41 21.17 -1.61 -2.66
N GLU A 42 22.38 -2.02 -2.30
CA GLU A 42 23.03 -1.58 -1.05
C GLU A 42 23.32 -0.08 -1.06
N LYS A 43 23.85 0.46 -2.18
CA LYS A 43 24.05 1.91 -2.36
C LYS A 43 22.73 2.68 -2.27
N GLY A 44 21.66 2.12 -2.83
CA GLY A 44 20.30 2.66 -2.72
C GLY A 44 19.64 2.49 -1.34
N GLY A 45 20.32 1.81 -0.40
CA GLY A 45 19.82 1.63 0.97
C GLY A 45 18.77 0.55 1.14
N TYR A 46 18.52 -0.29 0.13
CA TYR A 46 17.49 -1.34 0.16
C TYR A 46 17.91 -2.60 0.94
N CYS A 47 19.18 -2.92 0.95
CA CYS A 47 19.70 -4.09 1.66
C CYS A 47 21.09 -3.82 2.27
N LYS A 48 21.57 -4.75 3.10
CA LYS A 48 22.95 -4.82 3.56
C LYS A 48 23.56 -6.14 3.08
N ARG A 49 24.67 -6.06 2.35
CA ARG A 49 25.36 -7.26 1.86
C ARG A 49 26.17 -7.90 2.96
N TYR A 50 26.28 -9.22 2.90
CA TYR A 50 27.21 -10.03 3.64
C TYR A 50 27.97 -10.98 2.70
N ARG A 51 28.95 -11.73 3.19
CA ARG A 51 29.69 -12.68 2.37
C ARG A 51 28.76 -13.80 1.88
N GLY A 52 28.39 -13.74 0.60
CA GLY A 52 27.53 -14.74 -0.05
C GLY A 52 26.06 -14.34 -0.21
N GLY A 53 25.64 -13.15 0.19
CA GLY A 53 24.24 -12.72 0.02
C GLY A 53 23.91 -11.33 0.51
N ALA A 54 22.62 -11.11 0.78
CA ALA A 54 22.11 -9.89 1.38
C ALA A 54 21.02 -10.15 2.41
N VAL A 55 20.82 -9.20 3.32
CA VAL A 55 19.72 -9.12 4.28
C VAL A 55 19.01 -7.79 4.10
N LEU A 56 17.75 -7.72 4.47
CA LEU A 56 17.07 -6.44 4.57
C LEU A 56 17.86 -5.51 5.51
N LYS A 57 17.97 -4.25 5.11
CA LYS A 57 18.54 -3.25 6.02
C LYS A 57 17.51 -2.96 7.11
N PRO A 58 17.85 -3.13 8.40
CA PRO A 58 16.98 -2.64 9.47
C PRO A 58 16.75 -1.13 9.26
N ARG A 59 15.51 -0.70 9.29
CA ARG A 59 15.14 0.71 9.22
C ARG A 59 14.41 1.10 10.48
N ASP A 60 14.76 2.26 11.01
CA ASP A 60 13.96 2.92 12.02
C ASP A 60 12.75 3.56 11.32
N GLY A 61 11.54 3.13 11.66
CA GLY A 61 10.31 3.66 11.10
C GLY A 61 9.56 2.75 10.11
N GLU A 62 8.47 3.26 9.56
CA GLU A 62 7.64 2.56 8.60
C GLU A 62 8.35 2.44 7.24
N MET A 63 8.14 1.31 6.58
CA MET A 63 8.69 1.05 5.24
C MET A 63 8.05 1.97 4.19
N PRO A 64 8.84 2.60 3.28
CA PRO A 64 8.29 3.40 2.20
C PRO A 64 7.25 2.66 1.36
N VAL A 65 6.21 3.36 0.91
CA VAL A 65 5.14 2.75 0.11
C VAL A 65 5.66 2.12 -1.18
N SER A 66 6.70 2.69 -1.78
CA SER A 66 7.34 2.15 -2.98
C SER A 66 7.87 0.73 -2.80
N GLU A 67 8.32 0.39 -1.59
CA GLU A 67 8.79 -0.94 -1.24
C GLU A 67 7.64 -1.84 -0.81
N ARG A 68 6.65 -1.29 -0.08
CA ARG A 68 5.44 -2.03 0.33
C ARG A 68 4.65 -2.60 -0.86
N TYR A 69 4.75 -2.00 -2.05
CA TYR A 69 4.12 -2.55 -3.27
C TYR A 69 4.59 -3.96 -3.63
N PHE A 70 5.81 -4.33 -3.24
CA PHE A 70 6.40 -5.64 -3.54
C PHE A 70 6.26 -6.67 -2.42
N MET A 71 5.67 -6.26 -1.28
CA MET A 71 5.45 -7.15 -0.14
C MET A 71 4.06 -7.75 -0.16
N ASN A 72 3.93 -8.98 0.33
CA ASN A 72 2.63 -9.66 0.56
C ASN A 72 1.70 -9.53 -0.64
N THR A 73 2.26 -9.66 -1.85
CA THR A 73 1.54 -9.41 -3.11
C THR A 73 0.32 -10.31 -3.27
N GLU A 74 0.39 -11.55 -2.81
CA GLU A 74 -0.73 -12.50 -2.91
C GLU A 74 -1.89 -12.10 -1.99
N GLU A 75 -1.61 -11.71 -0.74
CA GLU A 75 -2.63 -11.18 0.18
C GLU A 75 -3.29 -9.91 -0.38
N LYS A 76 -2.49 -9.00 -0.98
CA LYS A 76 -3.03 -7.77 -1.60
C LYS A 76 -3.90 -8.06 -2.81
N LYS A 77 -3.53 -9.02 -3.66
CA LYS A 77 -4.35 -9.46 -4.79
C LYS A 77 -5.66 -10.09 -4.30
N GLU A 78 -5.60 -10.94 -3.28
CA GLU A 78 -6.78 -11.54 -2.66
C GLU A 78 -7.71 -10.46 -2.10
N LEU A 79 -7.17 -9.53 -1.30
CA LEU A 79 -7.95 -8.43 -0.72
C LEU A 79 -8.58 -7.57 -1.82
N ALA A 80 -7.84 -7.20 -2.86
CA ALA A 80 -8.36 -6.42 -3.97
C ALA A 80 -9.47 -7.17 -4.74
N SER A 81 -9.29 -8.47 -4.96
CA SER A 81 -10.32 -9.32 -5.58
C SER A 81 -11.60 -9.35 -4.76
N ARG A 82 -11.49 -9.53 -3.43
CA ARG A 82 -12.65 -9.51 -2.53
C ARG A 82 -13.29 -8.13 -2.41
N ALA A 83 -12.46 -7.07 -2.42
CA ALA A 83 -12.93 -5.69 -2.34
C ALA A 83 -13.63 -5.24 -3.64
N SER A 84 -13.31 -5.84 -4.79
CA SER A 84 -13.91 -5.48 -6.07
C SER A 84 -15.42 -5.69 -6.13
N GLN A 85 -16.00 -6.52 -5.26
CA GLN A 85 -17.46 -6.72 -5.16
C GLN A 85 -18.24 -5.44 -4.74
N PHE A 86 -17.55 -4.45 -4.17
CA PHE A 86 -18.16 -3.17 -3.78
C PHE A 86 -18.17 -2.15 -4.91
N LEU A 87 -17.44 -2.41 -6.01
CA LEU A 87 -17.36 -1.52 -7.16
C LEU A 87 -18.65 -1.60 -8.00
N ALA A 88 -19.08 -0.44 -8.52
CA ALA A 88 -20.18 -0.31 -9.46
C ALA A 88 -19.89 0.82 -10.45
N ASP A 89 -20.53 0.77 -11.62
CA ASP A 89 -20.42 1.85 -12.61
C ASP A 89 -20.94 3.18 -12.06
N GLY A 90 -20.31 4.27 -12.46
CA GLY A 90 -20.76 5.64 -12.12
C GLY A 90 -20.37 6.12 -10.71
N GLN A 91 -19.65 5.35 -9.92
CA GLN A 91 -19.26 5.73 -8.57
C GLN A 91 -18.15 6.78 -8.53
N THR A 92 -18.20 7.66 -7.53
CA THR A 92 -17.06 8.44 -7.06
C THR A 92 -16.30 7.62 -6.01
N LEU A 93 -15.07 7.22 -6.36
CA LEU A 93 -14.23 6.39 -5.50
C LEU A 93 -13.10 7.20 -4.87
N PHE A 94 -12.77 6.92 -3.62
CA PHE A 94 -11.53 7.35 -3.01
C PHE A 94 -10.62 6.13 -2.77
N LEU A 95 -9.39 6.18 -3.31
CA LEU A 95 -8.32 5.26 -2.94
C LEU A 95 -7.27 5.97 -2.10
N ASP A 96 -7.03 5.44 -0.93
CA ASP A 96 -5.98 5.92 -0.05
C ASP A 96 -4.57 5.65 -0.63
N SER A 97 -3.55 6.30 -0.08
CA SER A 97 -2.14 6.20 -0.51
C SER A 97 -1.48 4.85 -0.23
N SER A 98 -2.21 3.85 0.22
CA SER A 98 -1.64 2.54 0.54
C SER A 98 -1.30 1.71 -0.69
N SER A 99 -0.25 0.89 -0.57
CA SER A 99 0.08 -0.08 -1.62
C SER A 99 -1.03 -1.10 -1.85
N THR A 100 -1.78 -1.49 -0.82
CA THR A 100 -2.87 -2.47 -0.90
C THR A 100 -4.03 -1.95 -1.75
N CYS A 101 -4.44 -0.68 -1.53
CA CYS A 101 -5.50 -0.06 -2.32
C CYS A 101 -5.10 0.08 -3.80
N GLY A 102 -3.83 0.27 -4.12
CA GLY A 102 -3.34 0.33 -5.49
C GLY A 102 -3.62 -0.94 -6.31
N TYR A 103 -3.76 -2.10 -5.67
CA TYR A 103 -4.13 -3.37 -6.34
C TYR A 103 -5.58 -3.41 -6.82
N LEU A 104 -6.42 -2.43 -6.44
CA LEU A 104 -7.78 -2.30 -6.96
C LEU A 104 -7.85 -1.71 -8.37
N LEU A 105 -6.82 -0.99 -8.83
CA LEU A 105 -6.85 -0.31 -10.13
C LEU A 105 -7.23 -1.21 -11.32
N PRO A 106 -6.73 -2.46 -11.46
CA PRO A 106 -7.16 -3.35 -12.54
C PRO A 106 -8.65 -3.73 -12.51
N TYR A 107 -9.27 -3.70 -11.33
CA TYR A 107 -10.71 -3.94 -11.17
C TYR A 107 -11.50 -2.68 -11.50
N ILE A 108 -11.06 -1.51 -11.02
CA ILE A 108 -11.67 -0.21 -11.30
C ILE A 108 -11.71 0.07 -12.81
N ALA A 109 -10.63 -0.26 -13.53
CA ALA A 109 -10.54 -0.09 -14.99
C ALA A 109 -11.61 -0.86 -15.79
N ARG A 110 -12.30 -1.83 -15.18
CA ARG A 110 -13.38 -2.61 -15.83
C ARG A 110 -14.74 -1.93 -15.73
N HIS A 111 -14.87 -0.91 -14.89
CA HIS A 111 -16.11 -0.19 -14.65
C HIS A 111 -16.16 1.11 -15.46
N LYS A 112 -17.37 1.51 -15.85
CA LYS A 112 -17.60 2.73 -16.63
C LYS A 112 -18.04 3.90 -15.75
N GLY A 113 -17.61 5.11 -16.13
CA GLY A 113 -18.08 6.33 -15.48
C GLY A 113 -17.57 6.53 -14.05
N ILE A 114 -16.53 5.82 -13.62
CA ILE A 114 -15.90 6.02 -12.30
C ILE A 114 -15.14 7.34 -12.29
N ALA A 115 -15.35 8.13 -11.24
CA ALA A 115 -14.53 9.27 -10.87
C ALA A 115 -13.59 8.83 -9.71
N LEU A 116 -12.31 8.59 -10.01
CA LEU A 116 -11.33 8.22 -9.00
C LEU A 116 -10.73 9.47 -8.35
N VAL A 117 -10.71 9.50 -7.02
CA VAL A 117 -10.02 10.51 -6.21
C VAL A 117 -8.97 9.83 -5.35
N THR A 118 -7.83 10.44 -5.19
CA THR A 118 -6.76 9.92 -4.33
C THR A 118 -5.87 11.05 -3.80
N ASN A 119 -5.20 10.83 -2.68
CA ASN A 119 -4.08 11.65 -2.23
C ASN A 119 -2.72 11.03 -2.61
N SER A 120 -2.70 9.91 -3.33
CA SER A 120 -1.49 9.16 -3.70
C SER A 120 -0.97 9.56 -5.07
N VAL A 121 0.26 10.05 -5.13
CA VAL A 121 0.98 10.31 -6.40
C VAL A 121 1.16 9.00 -7.17
N LYS A 122 1.49 7.91 -6.48
CA LYS A 122 1.68 6.60 -7.11
C LYS A 122 0.38 6.08 -7.73
N THR A 123 -0.74 6.22 -7.02
CA THR A 123 -2.06 5.82 -7.54
C THR A 123 -2.45 6.65 -8.75
N LEU A 124 -2.22 7.98 -8.74
CA LEU A 124 -2.46 8.84 -9.88
C LEU A 124 -1.70 8.37 -11.13
N LEU A 125 -0.39 8.12 -11.00
CA LEU A 125 0.43 7.66 -12.13
C LEU A 125 -0.05 6.33 -12.70
N SER A 126 -0.38 5.38 -11.83
CA SER A 126 -0.90 4.08 -12.26
C SER A 126 -2.32 4.17 -12.85
N ALA A 127 -3.17 5.08 -12.36
CA ALA A 127 -4.49 5.35 -12.95
C ALA A 127 -4.36 5.98 -14.34
N ALA A 128 -3.40 6.90 -14.53
CA ALA A 128 -3.12 7.50 -15.84
C ALA A 128 -2.65 6.45 -16.86
N GLU A 129 -1.75 5.55 -16.48
CA GLU A 129 -1.31 4.42 -17.32
C GLU A 129 -2.49 3.49 -17.70
N ALA A 130 -3.46 3.32 -16.80
CA ALA A 130 -4.67 2.52 -17.02
C ALA A 130 -5.82 3.30 -17.69
N HIS A 131 -5.60 4.56 -18.08
CA HIS A 131 -6.61 5.47 -18.65
C HIS A 131 -7.85 5.67 -17.77
N ILE A 132 -7.68 5.62 -16.43
CA ILE A 132 -8.74 5.90 -15.46
C ILE A 132 -8.72 7.39 -15.14
N PRO A 133 -9.80 8.16 -15.36
CA PRO A 133 -9.90 9.55 -14.92
C PRO A 133 -9.66 9.65 -13.41
N CYS A 134 -8.69 10.46 -12.99
CA CYS A 134 -8.26 10.53 -11.60
C CYS A 134 -8.02 11.97 -11.17
N VAL A 135 -8.56 12.35 -10.02
CA VAL A 135 -8.32 13.60 -9.32
C VAL A 135 -7.31 13.34 -8.19
N LEU A 136 -6.18 14.05 -8.21
CA LEU A 136 -5.25 14.07 -7.09
C LEU A 136 -5.62 15.25 -6.19
N VAL A 137 -5.88 15.00 -4.90
CA VAL A 137 -6.06 16.11 -3.93
C VAL A 137 -4.75 16.89 -3.77
N GLY A 138 -4.82 18.21 -3.63
CA GLY A 138 -3.66 19.06 -3.39
C GLY A 138 -3.03 18.81 -2.02
N GLY A 139 -1.87 19.45 -1.74
CA GLY A 139 -1.26 19.38 -0.41
C GLY A 139 0.26 19.34 -0.42
N GLU A 140 0.85 19.09 0.74
CA GLU A 140 2.28 18.93 0.94
C GLU A 140 2.71 17.49 0.61
N TYR A 141 3.82 17.34 -0.13
CA TYR A 141 4.31 16.02 -0.48
C TYR A 141 4.95 15.31 0.72
N TYR A 142 4.44 14.14 1.05
CA TYR A 142 4.99 13.23 2.05
C TYR A 142 5.69 12.07 1.37
N GLU A 143 7.02 12.09 1.39
CA GLU A 143 7.88 11.19 0.63
C GLU A 143 7.67 9.72 1.01
N GLN A 144 7.54 9.43 2.32
CA GLN A 144 7.42 8.07 2.86
C GLN A 144 6.31 7.26 2.16
N ASP A 145 5.17 7.91 1.91
CA ASP A 145 3.98 7.28 1.32
C ASP A 145 3.67 7.79 -0.09
N MET A 146 4.56 8.60 -0.67
CA MET A 146 4.36 9.21 -2.00
C MET A 146 2.96 9.82 -2.12
N CYS A 147 2.54 10.58 -1.13
CA CYS A 147 1.19 11.14 -1.06
C CYS A 147 1.19 12.60 -0.66
N LEU A 148 0.03 13.23 -0.79
CA LEU A 148 -0.21 14.61 -0.41
C LEU A 148 -0.98 14.64 0.91
N VAL A 149 -0.53 15.49 1.84
CA VAL A 149 -1.06 15.66 3.21
C VAL A 149 -1.13 17.13 3.58
N GLY A 150 -1.55 17.43 4.80
CA GLY A 150 -1.60 18.79 5.34
C GLY A 150 -2.90 19.51 5.06
N SER A 151 -3.00 20.78 5.47
CA SER A 151 -4.24 21.55 5.51
C SER A 151 -4.91 21.71 4.15
N LEU A 152 -4.14 21.90 3.08
CA LEU A 152 -4.69 21.99 1.71
C LEU A 152 -5.31 20.68 1.25
N ALA A 153 -4.69 19.54 1.59
CA ALA A 153 -5.25 18.24 1.28
C ALA A 153 -6.54 17.97 2.08
N GLU A 154 -6.55 18.34 3.35
CA GLU A 154 -7.73 18.24 4.21
C GLU A 154 -8.88 19.11 3.71
N GLU A 155 -8.60 20.36 3.31
CA GLU A 155 -9.62 21.27 2.75
C GLU A 155 -10.20 20.70 1.44
N SER A 156 -9.33 20.21 0.55
CA SER A 156 -9.76 19.57 -0.70
C SER A 156 -10.70 18.38 -0.42
N VAL A 157 -10.35 17.54 0.56
CA VAL A 157 -11.16 16.38 0.93
C VAL A 157 -12.50 16.75 1.54
N ARG A 158 -12.56 17.83 2.37
CA ARG A 158 -13.82 18.28 2.98
C ARG A 158 -14.90 18.64 1.96
N ALA A 159 -14.50 19.08 0.76
CA ALA A 159 -15.43 19.45 -0.31
C ALA A 159 -15.90 18.27 -1.17
N LEU A 160 -15.41 17.05 -0.91
CA LEU A 160 -15.72 15.87 -1.71
C LEU A 160 -16.95 15.12 -1.18
N ASN A 161 -17.77 14.63 -2.09
CA ASN A 161 -18.75 13.58 -1.83
C ASN A 161 -18.23 12.29 -2.45
N VAL A 162 -18.06 11.24 -1.65
CA VAL A 162 -17.48 9.96 -2.07
C VAL A 162 -18.52 8.85 -1.87
N ASP A 163 -18.80 8.08 -2.92
CA ASP A 163 -19.73 6.94 -2.81
C ASP A 163 -19.08 5.76 -2.08
N LEU A 164 -17.78 5.54 -2.34
CA LEU A 164 -17.04 4.41 -1.77
C LEU A 164 -15.56 4.76 -1.57
N ALA A 165 -15.08 4.56 -0.36
CA ALA A 165 -13.68 4.74 -0.01
C ALA A 165 -13.01 3.43 0.39
N PHE A 166 -11.79 3.20 -0.12
CA PHE A 166 -10.95 2.08 0.26
C PHE A 166 -9.73 2.57 1.03
N PHE A 167 -9.48 1.91 2.17
CA PHE A 167 -8.40 2.24 3.07
C PHE A 167 -7.58 1.01 3.46
N THR A 168 -6.34 1.24 3.81
CA THR A 168 -5.60 0.40 4.74
C THR A 168 -4.80 1.28 5.69
N THR A 169 -4.57 0.80 6.90
CA THR A 169 -3.74 1.48 7.90
C THR A 169 -2.63 0.55 8.38
N ALA A 170 -1.81 1.02 9.31
CA ALA A 170 -0.70 0.24 9.83
C ALA A 170 -1.16 -0.91 10.73
N ALA A 171 -2.32 -0.80 11.38
CA ALA A 171 -2.78 -1.80 12.35
C ALA A 171 -4.30 -1.89 12.50
N TYR A 172 -4.75 -3.11 12.76
CA TYR A 172 -6.11 -3.44 13.18
C TYR A 172 -6.06 -4.41 14.36
N ASP A 173 -6.64 -4.00 15.48
CA ASP A 173 -6.82 -4.85 16.65
C ASP A 173 -8.21 -5.51 16.60
N GLU A 174 -8.26 -6.76 16.19
CA GLU A 174 -9.51 -7.52 16.04
C GLU A 174 -10.30 -7.69 17.36
N LYS A 175 -9.58 -7.70 18.51
CA LYS A 175 -10.21 -7.90 19.83
C LYS A 175 -11.01 -6.68 20.26
N THR A 176 -10.56 -5.49 19.89
CA THR A 176 -11.18 -4.23 20.33
C THR A 176 -11.83 -3.45 19.20
N GLY A 177 -11.69 -3.92 17.98
CA GLY A 177 -12.18 -3.24 16.77
C GLY A 177 -11.41 -1.98 16.41
N VAL A 178 -10.28 -1.66 17.07
CA VAL A 178 -9.54 -0.41 16.84
C VAL A 178 -8.70 -0.49 15.56
N ILE A 179 -8.90 0.47 14.67
CA ILE A 179 -8.11 0.71 13.46
C ILE A 179 -7.22 1.93 13.74
N SER A 180 -5.90 1.80 13.50
CA SER A 180 -4.92 2.82 13.91
C SER A 180 -3.72 2.91 12.98
N ASP A 181 -3.01 4.05 13.05
CA ASP A 181 -1.86 4.37 12.19
C ASP A 181 -0.73 5.08 12.95
N PHE A 182 0.44 5.19 12.30
CA PHE A 182 1.61 5.89 12.83
C PHE A 182 1.57 7.39 12.60
N ASP A 183 1.13 7.83 11.42
CA ASP A 183 1.22 9.23 10.99
C ASP A 183 -0.12 9.96 11.18
N LEU A 184 -0.07 11.06 11.95
CA LEU A 184 -1.25 11.87 12.24
C LEU A 184 -1.81 12.55 10.98
N ARG A 185 -0.95 13.00 10.06
CA ARG A 185 -1.37 13.70 8.83
C ARG A 185 -2.17 12.79 7.92
N GLN A 186 -1.71 11.54 7.75
CA GLN A 186 -2.45 10.50 7.03
C GLN A 186 -3.77 10.15 7.73
N THR A 187 -3.71 10.01 9.06
CA THR A 187 -4.90 9.73 9.88
C THR A 187 -5.95 10.82 9.74
N SER A 188 -5.54 12.10 9.69
CA SER A 188 -6.45 13.25 9.51
C SER A 188 -7.17 13.18 8.15
N ILE A 189 -6.45 12.95 7.06
CA ILE A 189 -7.04 12.78 5.72
C ILE A 189 -8.05 11.63 5.71
N ARG A 190 -7.65 10.46 6.22
CA ARG A 190 -8.52 9.26 6.26
C ARG A 190 -9.78 9.49 7.08
N LYS A 191 -9.70 10.21 8.22
CA LYS A 191 -10.89 10.57 9.03
C LYS A 191 -11.87 11.43 8.24
N LEU A 192 -11.37 12.42 7.51
CA LEU A 192 -12.20 13.29 6.69
C LEU A 192 -12.87 12.52 5.55
N VAL A 193 -12.11 11.67 4.84
CA VAL A 193 -12.68 10.83 3.78
C VAL A 193 -13.70 9.85 4.35
N LEU A 194 -13.40 9.21 5.48
CA LEU A 194 -14.33 8.27 6.15
C LEU A 194 -15.65 8.96 6.52
N HIS A 195 -15.57 10.22 6.98
CA HIS A 195 -16.76 11.02 7.31
C HIS A 195 -17.61 11.37 6.07
N ASN A 196 -16.96 11.64 4.93
CA ASN A 196 -17.62 12.09 3.70
C ASN A 196 -18.05 10.93 2.79
N ALA A 197 -17.57 9.71 3.05
CA ALA A 197 -17.88 8.56 2.22
C ALA A 197 -19.21 7.89 2.62
N ALA A 198 -20.07 7.61 1.63
CA ALA A 198 -21.29 6.84 1.88
C ALA A 198 -21.00 5.39 2.31
N LYS A 199 -19.91 4.81 1.79
CA LYS A 199 -19.41 3.48 2.17
C LYS A 199 -17.90 3.51 2.32
N SER A 200 -17.40 2.70 3.24
CA SER A 200 -15.96 2.57 3.51
C SER A 200 -15.55 1.10 3.70
N VAL A 201 -14.46 0.71 3.07
CA VAL A 201 -13.93 -0.64 3.13
C VAL A 201 -12.46 -0.60 3.52
N PHE A 202 -12.12 -1.27 4.61
CA PHE A 202 -10.76 -1.41 5.09
C PHE A 202 -10.18 -2.76 4.67
N LEU A 203 -8.90 -2.75 4.24
CA LEU A 203 -8.17 -3.92 3.75
C LEU A 203 -6.95 -4.16 4.63
N PHE A 204 -6.83 -5.35 5.24
CA PHE A 204 -5.70 -5.65 6.10
C PHE A 204 -5.03 -6.97 5.73
N GLU A 205 -3.75 -6.89 5.41
CA GLU A 205 -2.87 -8.05 5.33
C GLU A 205 -2.64 -8.63 6.73
N SER A 206 -2.36 -9.92 6.79
CA SER A 206 -2.23 -10.70 8.04
C SER A 206 -1.27 -10.07 9.05
N TYR A 207 -0.15 -9.53 8.61
CA TYR A 207 0.87 -8.95 9.50
C TYR A 207 0.43 -7.67 10.23
N LYS A 208 -0.68 -7.04 9.81
CA LYS A 208 -1.25 -5.82 10.42
C LYS A 208 -2.25 -6.12 11.55
N LEU A 209 -2.60 -7.39 11.74
CA LEU A 209 -3.60 -7.82 12.71
C LEU A 209 -3.03 -7.90 14.13
N GLY A 210 -3.90 -7.77 15.13
CA GLY A 210 -3.56 -7.90 16.55
C GLY A 210 -2.67 -6.79 17.10
N LYS A 211 -2.58 -5.65 16.43
CA LYS A 211 -1.69 -4.51 16.78
C LYS A 211 -2.47 -3.22 16.92
N ARG A 212 -1.87 -2.27 17.63
CA ARG A 212 -2.33 -0.88 17.71
C ARG A 212 -1.15 0.06 17.48
N MET A 213 -1.43 1.17 16.79
CA MET A 213 -0.49 2.26 16.57
C MET A 213 -0.92 3.50 17.35
N LEU A 214 -0.09 4.53 17.32
CA LEU A 214 -0.23 5.74 18.13
C LEU A 214 -1.56 6.48 17.91
N HIS A 215 -1.96 6.59 16.63
CA HIS A 215 -3.14 7.39 16.25
C HIS A 215 -4.33 6.50 15.89
N THR A 216 -5.38 6.53 16.69
CA THR A 216 -6.65 5.88 16.35
C THR A 216 -7.33 6.62 15.21
N LEU A 217 -7.63 5.88 14.13
CA LEU A 217 -8.43 6.38 13.03
C LEU A 217 -9.93 6.25 13.35
N CYS A 218 -10.39 5.02 13.57
CA CYS A 218 -11.79 4.69 13.81
C CYS A 218 -11.90 3.32 14.50
N ARG A 219 -13.13 2.86 14.67
CA ARG A 219 -13.44 1.48 15.05
C ARG A 219 -14.04 0.71 13.87
N LYS A 220 -14.02 -0.61 13.96
CA LYS A 220 -14.61 -1.51 12.95
C LYS A 220 -16.07 -1.14 12.63
N GLU A 221 -16.82 -0.74 13.66
CA GLU A 221 -18.25 -0.38 13.56
C GLU A 221 -18.51 0.86 12.71
N ASP A 222 -17.49 1.72 12.55
CA ASP A 222 -17.54 2.92 11.72
C ASP A 222 -17.34 2.62 10.22
N ALA A 223 -16.94 1.39 9.89
CA ALA A 223 -16.69 0.95 8.52
C ALA A 223 -17.84 0.11 7.98
N THR A 224 -18.12 0.23 6.67
CA THR A 224 -19.05 -0.66 5.97
C THR A 224 -18.55 -2.10 5.96
N ALA A 225 -17.25 -2.29 5.76
CA ALA A 225 -16.62 -3.60 5.79
C ALA A 225 -15.14 -3.52 6.20
N VAL A 226 -14.66 -4.56 6.85
CA VAL A 226 -13.25 -4.81 7.12
C VAL A 226 -12.89 -6.17 6.54
N LEU A 227 -12.07 -6.17 5.52
CA LEU A 227 -11.54 -7.38 4.86
C LEU A 227 -10.15 -7.68 5.40
N ILE A 228 -9.95 -8.90 5.84
CA ILE A 228 -8.68 -9.38 6.38
C ILE A 228 -8.21 -10.62 5.61
N CYS A 229 -6.91 -10.74 5.37
CA CYS A 229 -6.29 -12.01 5.06
C CYS A 229 -5.87 -12.67 6.39
N LYS A 230 -6.28 -13.91 6.60
CA LYS A 230 -5.71 -14.74 7.67
C LYS A 230 -4.48 -15.39 7.04
N GLY A 231 -3.28 -15.04 7.52
CA GLY A 231 -2.08 -15.74 7.12
C GLY A 231 -2.26 -17.25 7.33
N ASP A 232 -1.63 -18.04 6.47
CA ASP A 232 -1.57 -19.48 6.69
C ASP A 232 -1.01 -19.70 8.10
N THR A 233 -1.84 -20.19 8.99
CA THR A 233 -1.42 -20.68 10.31
C THR A 233 -0.52 -21.88 10.06
N GLN A 234 0.81 -21.65 10.10
CA GLN A 234 1.78 -22.73 10.24
C GLN A 234 1.70 -23.34 11.63
#